data_c8e181a2d007ba3c614b1d80186e6459
#
_entry.id   c8e181a2d007ba3c614b1d80186e6459
#
_cell.length_a   1.000
_cell.length_b   1.000
_cell.length_c   1.000
_cell.angle_alpha   90.00
_cell.angle_beta   90.00
_cell.angle_gamma   90.00
#
_symmetry.space_group_name_H-M   'P 1'
#
loop_
_entity.id
_entity.type
_entity.pdbx_description
1 polymer ?
#
loop_
_entity_poly.entity_id
_entity_poly.type
_entity_poly.pdbx_seq_one_letter_code
_entity_poly.pdbx_strand_id
1 'polypeptide(L)'
;NVGEYMGLYSIGAYDRLNSWLYGGITLYGAATGNRGGFFTGGYTLGLERKLTDNLILDTGAYVGAGGGGAAAQGGGLMIRPHIGLKYDFKWSALGLNYSFVDFPNGEISSDAIALSFDIPFTSPTLNWEDDDLTAADYFGVDSSNVSRHRSHLAARVRAYYPSSDSKTTSGGSFDDSLGLVGVDYTYFLDENWFTTFETSGAVSGGVGGYAELLAGIGYRLPLTNDDRLALLPALTIGGAGGGAVETGGGFVARANLGMEYRLSPDLSMIIDGGYLTAPDGNFDTPYVGFNLAYVMESFAKDQKGEPLTETDLIQINKWRFRPAHQWYFDAQRKGGSTRDMQLLGGKIDWMGGDWWYLTGQGLS
;
A
#
# COMPACT_ATOMS: atom_id res chain seq x y z
N ASN A 1 3.61 -9.48 -34.43
CA ASN A 1 3.76 -9.47 -32.98
C ASN A 1 2.40 -9.79 -32.37
N VAL A 2 2.28 -10.97 -31.74
CA VAL A 2 1.14 -11.26 -30.88
C VAL A 2 1.32 -10.35 -29.66
N GLY A 3 0.38 -9.39 -29.47
CA GLY A 3 0.44 -8.47 -28.34
C GLY A 3 0.48 -9.24 -27.03
N GLU A 4 1.43 -8.89 -26.18
CA GLU A 4 1.52 -9.47 -24.85
C GLU A 4 0.45 -8.84 -23.94
N TYR A 5 -0.17 -9.67 -23.10
CA TYR A 5 -1.18 -9.27 -22.16
C TYR A 5 -0.58 -9.12 -20.76
N MET A 6 -0.92 -8.01 -20.08
CA MET A 6 -0.56 -7.76 -18.69
C MET A 6 -1.74 -7.11 -17.97
N GLY A 7 -2.29 -7.79 -16.96
CA GLY A 7 -3.32 -7.20 -16.10
C GLY A 7 -2.66 -6.55 -14.89
N LEU A 8 -3.09 -5.33 -14.59
CA LEU A 8 -2.63 -4.55 -13.44
C LEU A 8 -3.73 -4.45 -12.39
N TYR A 9 -3.36 -4.55 -11.12
CA TYR A 9 -4.17 -4.07 -10.01
C TYR A 9 -3.57 -2.77 -9.47
N SER A 10 -4.38 -1.98 -8.80
CA SER A 10 -3.92 -0.74 -8.19
C SER A 10 -4.53 -0.53 -6.82
N ILE A 11 -3.79 0.23 -6.02
CA ILE A 11 -4.28 0.81 -4.77
C ILE A 11 -3.94 2.29 -4.77
N GLY A 12 -4.86 3.13 -4.28
CA GLY A 12 -4.65 4.56 -4.22
C GLY A 12 -5.30 5.18 -2.99
N ALA A 13 -4.70 6.26 -2.52
CA ALA A 13 -5.27 7.14 -1.51
C ALA A 13 -5.37 8.56 -2.10
N TYR A 14 -6.55 9.14 -2.05
CA TYR A 14 -6.86 10.41 -2.72
C TYR A 14 -7.54 11.37 -1.75
N ASP A 15 -7.08 12.64 -1.79
CA ASP A 15 -7.74 13.74 -1.10
C ASP A 15 -8.59 14.56 -2.06
N ARG A 16 -9.75 15.02 -1.60
CA ARG A 16 -10.55 16.00 -2.31
C ARG A 16 -9.99 17.40 -2.08
N LEU A 17 -9.37 17.94 -3.13
CA LEU A 17 -8.82 19.30 -3.12
C LEU A 17 -9.92 20.36 -3.18
N ASN A 18 -11.05 20.02 -3.80
CA ASN A 18 -12.30 20.80 -3.80
C ASN A 18 -13.48 19.90 -4.23
N SER A 19 -14.65 20.50 -4.50
CA SER A 19 -15.88 19.76 -4.85
C SER A 19 -15.81 18.95 -6.15
N TRP A 20 -14.83 19.22 -7.03
CA TRP A 20 -14.70 18.58 -8.34
C TRP A 20 -13.29 18.06 -8.66
N LEU A 21 -12.27 18.45 -7.87
CA LEU A 21 -10.87 18.06 -8.08
C LEU A 21 -10.41 17.16 -6.94
N TYR A 22 -9.77 16.05 -7.29
CA TYR A 22 -9.08 15.18 -6.34
C TYR A 22 -7.65 14.90 -6.79
N GLY A 23 -6.78 14.55 -5.86
CA GLY A 23 -5.42 14.16 -6.14
C GLY A 23 -4.87 13.24 -5.08
N GLY A 24 -3.93 12.38 -5.46
CA GLY A 24 -3.35 11.46 -4.50
C GLY A 24 -2.34 10.48 -5.09
N ILE A 25 -1.89 9.57 -4.26
CA ILE A 25 -0.89 8.56 -4.60
C ILE A 25 -1.59 7.31 -5.12
N THR A 26 -1.04 6.74 -6.18
CA THR A 26 -1.49 5.46 -6.74
C THR A 26 -0.29 4.54 -6.96
N LEU A 27 -0.45 3.28 -6.58
CA LEU A 27 0.50 2.20 -6.84
C LEU A 27 -0.16 1.19 -7.78
N TYR A 28 0.57 0.73 -8.78
CA TYR A 28 0.17 -0.34 -9.68
C TYR A 28 1.13 -1.51 -9.57
N GLY A 29 0.61 -2.73 -9.67
CA GLY A 29 1.38 -3.96 -9.76
C GLY A 29 0.79 -4.94 -10.76
N ALA A 30 1.63 -5.75 -11.42
CA ALA A 30 1.15 -6.82 -12.26
C ALA A 30 0.49 -7.92 -11.42
N ALA A 31 -0.68 -8.38 -11.89
CA ALA A 31 -1.42 -9.48 -11.26
C ALA A 31 -1.65 -10.65 -12.22
N THR A 32 -1.67 -10.40 -13.53
CA THR A 32 -1.87 -11.46 -14.53
C THR A 32 -0.97 -11.23 -15.75
N GLY A 33 -0.75 -12.27 -16.54
CA GLY A 33 0.18 -12.28 -17.66
C GLY A 33 1.54 -12.83 -17.24
N ASN A 34 2.62 -12.38 -17.88
CA ASN A 34 3.97 -12.90 -17.68
C ASN A 34 4.95 -11.87 -17.11
N ARG A 35 4.43 -10.82 -16.45
CA ARG A 35 5.22 -9.69 -15.96
C ARG A 35 5.18 -9.55 -14.44
N GLY A 36 5.13 -10.66 -13.71
CA GLY A 36 5.22 -10.67 -12.25
C GLY A 36 6.42 -9.85 -11.76
N GLY A 37 6.22 -9.04 -10.72
CA GLY A 37 7.23 -8.11 -10.24
C GLY A 37 7.31 -6.78 -11.00
N PHE A 38 6.38 -6.48 -11.91
CA PHE A 38 6.21 -5.14 -12.46
C PHE A 38 5.42 -4.28 -11.47
N PHE A 39 6.00 -3.15 -11.05
CA PHE A 39 5.39 -2.18 -10.15
C PHE A 39 5.64 -0.77 -10.61
N THR A 40 4.65 0.10 -10.45
CA THR A 40 4.82 1.55 -10.61
C THR A 40 4.14 2.29 -9.46
N GLY A 41 4.70 3.44 -9.08
CA GLY A 41 4.12 4.35 -8.09
C GLY A 41 4.15 5.79 -8.59
N GLY A 42 3.12 6.56 -8.28
CA GLY A 42 3.04 7.94 -8.71
C GLY A 42 1.81 8.67 -8.21
N TYR A 43 1.51 9.78 -8.87
CA TYR A 43 0.40 10.65 -8.53
C TYR A 43 -0.72 10.56 -9.57
N THR A 44 -1.95 10.51 -9.08
CA THR A 44 -3.16 10.72 -9.87
C THR A 44 -3.75 12.08 -9.55
N LEU A 45 -4.10 12.83 -10.59
CA LEU A 45 -4.92 14.03 -10.50
C LEU A 45 -6.17 13.79 -11.33
N GLY A 46 -7.35 14.04 -10.76
CA GLY A 46 -8.60 13.76 -11.45
C GLY A 46 -9.71 14.75 -11.11
N LEU A 47 -10.72 14.73 -11.96
CA LEU A 47 -11.90 15.57 -11.90
C LEU A 47 -13.13 14.68 -11.79
N GLU A 48 -13.99 14.95 -10.83
CA GLU A 48 -15.28 14.29 -10.68
C GLU A 48 -16.42 15.28 -10.86
N ARG A 49 -17.42 14.89 -11.65
CA ARG A 49 -18.64 15.67 -11.84
C ARG A 49 -19.87 14.78 -11.67
N LYS A 50 -20.73 15.13 -10.75
CA LYS A 50 -22.05 14.47 -10.61
C LYS A 50 -22.89 14.74 -11.85
N LEU A 51 -23.32 13.66 -12.51
CA LEU A 51 -24.27 13.68 -13.62
C LEU A 51 -25.70 13.52 -13.09
N THR A 52 -25.87 12.72 -12.04
CA THR A 52 -27.10 12.53 -11.29
C THR A 52 -26.73 12.39 -9.80
N ASP A 53 -27.71 12.13 -8.93
CA ASP A 53 -27.48 11.93 -7.50
C ASP A 53 -26.53 10.75 -7.20
N ASN A 54 -26.52 9.75 -8.07
CA ASN A 54 -25.72 8.52 -7.88
C ASN A 54 -24.69 8.26 -8.99
N LEU A 55 -24.71 9.02 -10.10
CA LEU A 55 -23.80 8.80 -11.22
C LEU A 55 -22.79 9.93 -11.30
N ILE A 56 -21.51 9.58 -11.30
CA ILE A 56 -20.37 10.50 -11.32
C ILE A 56 -19.56 10.23 -12.58
N LEU A 57 -19.27 11.27 -13.35
CA LEU A 57 -18.25 11.24 -14.39
C LEU A 57 -16.89 11.46 -13.71
N ASP A 58 -15.95 10.58 -13.98
CA ASP A 58 -14.56 10.63 -13.48
C ASP A 58 -13.59 10.71 -14.66
N THR A 59 -12.68 11.67 -14.64
CA THR A 59 -11.61 11.79 -15.63
C THR A 59 -10.35 12.30 -14.96
N GLY A 60 -9.19 11.82 -15.40
CA GLY A 60 -7.93 12.23 -14.79
C GLY A 60 -6.72 11.63 -15.48
N ALA A 61 -5.58 11.82 -14.86
CA ALA A 61 -4.34 11.24 -15.33
C ALA A 61 -3.46 10.81 -14.15
N TYR A 62 -2.85 9.66 -14.30
CA TYR A 62 -1.75 9.19 -13.47
C TYR A 62 -0.43 9.50 -14.16
N VAL A 63 0.55 9.96 -13.38
CA VAL A 63 1.95 10.11 -13.77
C VAL A 63 2.81 9.50 -12.69
N GLY A 64 3.62 8.53 -13.04
CA GLY A 64 4.46 7.82 -12.08
C GLY A 64 5.64 7.16 -12.73
N ALA A 65 6.40 6.45 -11.91
CA ALA A 65 7.57 5.73 -12.37
C ALA A 65 7.65 4.33 -11.75
N GLY A 66 8.30 3.42 -12.45
CA GLY A 66 8.53 2.06 -11.98
C GLY A 66 8.97 1.15 -13.10
N GLY A 67 8.85 -0.14 -12.85
CA GLY A 67 9.26 -1.16 -13.79
C GLY A 67 9.38 -2.52 -13.13
N GLY A 68 10.11 -3.42 -13.75
CA GLY A 68 10.29 -4.80 -13.31
C GLY A 68 9.58 -5.79 -14.22
N GLY A 69 9.53 -7.07 -13.81
CA GLY A 69 8.91 -8.14 -14.58
C GLY A 69 9.49 -8.30 -15.99
N ALA A 70 10.70 -7.82 -16.24
CA ALA A 70 11.31 -7.74 -17.58
C ALA A 70 10.41 -7.05 -18.63
N ALA A 71 9.53 -6.15 -18.20
CA ALA A 71 8.68 -5.37 -19.10
C ALA A 71 9.50 -4.34 -19.88
N ALA A 72 9.07 -3.99 -21.09
CA ALA A 72 9.77 -3.06 -21.97
C ALA A 72 9.38 -1.60 -21.67
N GLN A 73 9.46 -1.20 -20.38
CA GLN A 73 9.02 0.12 -19.87
C GLN A 73 10.04 1.24 -20.13
N GLY A 74 11.20 0.94 -20.74
CA GLY A 74 12.25 1.94 -20.97
C GLY A 74 12.79 2.55 -19.68
N GLY A 75 12.70 3.88 -19.55
CA GLY A 75 13.08 4.61 -18.33
C GLY A 75 12.09 4.49 -17.16
N GLY A 76 10.96 3.83 -17.36
CA GLY A 76 9.97 3.56 -16.31
C GLY A 76 8.91 4.64 -16.11
N LEU A 77 8.99 5.80 -16.77
CA LEU A 77 7.93 6.80 -16.71
C LEU A 77 6.65 6.25 -17.32
N MET A 78 5.58 6.22 -16.53
CA MET A 78 4.24 5.79 -16.95
C MET A 78 3.28 6.96 -16.89
N ILE A 79 2.55 7.18 -18.00
CA ILE A 79 1.47 8.15 -18.11
C ILE A 79 0.18 7.37 -18.38
N ARG A 80 -0.89 7.62 -17.61
CA ARG A 80 -2.16 6.92 -17.77
C ARG A 80 -3.33 7.89 -17.62
N PRO A 81 -3.75 8.59 -18.68
CA PRO A 81 -5.04 9.28 -18.70
C PRO A 81 -6.19 8.27 -18.63
N HIS A 82 -7.30 8.68 -17.99
CA HIS A 82 -8.50 7.87 -17.89
C HIS A 82 -9.76 8.71 -17.95
N ILE A 83 -10.85 8.06 -18.37
CA ILE A 83 -12.20 8.54 -18.28
C ILE A 83 -13.12 7.39 -17.90
N GLY A 84 -14.11 7.65 -17.05
CA GLY A 84 -15.00 6.60 -16.56
C GLY A 84 -16.27 7.13 -15.92
N LEU A 85 -17.06 6.21 -15.46
CA LEU A 85 -18.28 6.46 -14.70
C LEU A 85 -18.21 5.71 -13.39
N LYS A 86 -18.61 6.37 -12.31
CA LYS A 86 -18.71 5.77 -10.97
C LYS A 86 -20.18 5.83 -10.53
N TYR A 87 -20.64 4.74 -9.92
CA TYR A 87 -21.94 4.70 -9.25
C TYR A 87 -21.72 4.80 -7.72
N ASP A 88 -22.29 5.84 -7.15
CA ASP A 88 -22.16 6.19 -5.73
C ASP A 88 -23.27 5.49 -4.92
N PHE A 89 -22.86 4.57 -4.03
CA PHE A 89 -23.71 3.89 -3.06
C PHE A 89 -23.80 4.63 -1.73
N LYS A 90 -23.21 5.84 -1.62
CA LYS A 90 -23.04 6.70 -0.43
C LYS A 90 -21.94 6.24 0.53
N TRP A 91 -21.83 4.96 0.82
CA TRP A 91 -20.76 4.39 1.66
C TRP A 91 -19.55 3.92 0.84
N SER A 92 -19.72 3.75 -0.46
CA SER A 92 -18.67 3.35 -1.40
C SER A 92 -19.08 3.77 -2.81
N ALA A 93 -18.15 3.70 -3.77
CA ALA A 93 -18.49 3.84 -5.18
C ALA A 93 -17.83 2.73 -6.01
N LEU A 94 -18.57 2.25 -7.02
CA LEU A 94 -18.07 1.30 -8.01
C LEU A 94 -17.89 2.04 -9.35
N GLY A 95 -16.69 1.98 -9.91
CA GLY A 95 -16.34 2.64 -11.14
C GLY A 95 -15.96 1.68 -12.26
N LEU A 96 -16.27 2.09 -13.50
CA LEU A 96 -15.75 1.50 -14.72
C LEU A 96 -15.05 2.59 -15.51
N ASN A 97 -13.75 2.42 -15.80
CA ASN A 97 -12.98 3.40 -16.54
C ASN A 97 -12.26 2.78 -17.74
N TYR A 98 -12.13 3.57 -18.77
CA TYR A 98 -11.24 3.36 -19.91
C TYR A 98 -10.02 4.24 -19.72
N SER A 99 -8.85 3.73 -20.03
CA SER A 99 -7.59 4.44 -19.93
C SER A 99 -6.63 4.05 -21.04
N PHE A 100 -5.72 4.96 -21.35
CA PHE A 100 -4.58 4.71 -22.21
C PHE A 100 -3.31 4.72 -21.36
N VAL A 101 -2.52 3.66 -21.43
CA VAL A 101 -1.26 3.51 -20.71
C VAL A 101 -0.13 3.72 -21.68
N ASP A 102 0.79 4.62 -21.37
CA ASP A 102 1.96 4.89 -22.19
C ASP A 102 3.24 4.99 -21.38
N PHE A 103 4.29 4.39 -21.90
CA PHE A 103 5.66 4.52 -21.41
C PHE A 103 6.51 5.24 -22.48
N PRO A 104 6.63 6.58 -22.43
CA PRO A 104 7.18 7.39 -23.54
C PRO A 104 8.60 7.00 -23.97
N ASN A 105 9.39 6.41 -23.06
CA ASN A 105 10.75 5.95 -23.32
C ASN A 105 10.84 4.41 -23.41
N GLY A 106 9.69 3.72 -23.50
CA GLY A 106 9.57 2.27 -23.59
C GLY A 106 8.82 1.83 -24.86
N GLU A 107 8.46 0.56 -24.89
CA GLU A 107 7.71 -0.04 -25.99
C GLU A 107 6.26 -0.38 -25.58
N ILE A 108 5.84 0.02 -24.38
CA ILE A 108 4.52 -0.28 -23.84
C ILE A 108 3.61 0.91 -24.13
N SER A 109 2.59 0.66 -24.96
CA SER A 109 1.50 1.59 -25.23
C SER A 109 0.23 0.76 -25.43
N SER A 110 -0.81 0.96 -24.61
CA SER A 110 -1.98 0.07 -24.59
C SER A 110 -3.21 0.75 -24.03
N ASP A 111 -4.35 0.37 -24.58
CA ASP A 111 -5.66 0.65 -24.00
C ASP A 111 -5.97 -0.31 -22.85
N ALA A 112 -6.69 0.16 -21.85
CA ALA A 112 -7.09 -0.65 -20.71
C ALA A 112 -8.51 -0.28 -20.24
N ILE A 113 -9.24 -1.29 -19.80
CA ILE A 113 -10.51 -1.12 -19.08
C ILE A 113 -10.26 -1.60 -17.64
N ALA A 114 -10.71 -0.82 -16.67
CA ALA A 114 -10.53 -1.16 -15.26
C ALA A 114 -11.81 -0.93 -14.45
N LEU A 115 -11.99 -1.78 -13.43
CA LEU A 115 -12.96 -1.57 -12.37
C LEU A 115 -12.26 -0.90 -11.20
N SER A 116 -12.93 0.04 -10.57
CA SER A 116 -12.49 0.64 -9.31
C SER A 116 -13.55 0.46 -8.23
N PHE A 117 -13.09 0.34 -6.99
CA PHE A 117 -13.94 0.33 -5.82
C PHE A 117 -13.38 1.35 -4.82
N ASP A 118 -14.15 2.42 -4.60
CA ASP A 118 -13.72 3.55 -3.78
C ASP A 118 -14.46 3.51 -2.45
N ILE A 119 -13.72 3.63 -1.35
CA ILE A 119 -14.27 3.74 0.00
C ILE A 119 -13.95 5.14 0.51
N PRO A 120 -14.96 6.02 0.69
CA PRO A 120 -14.73 7.34 1.27
C PRO A 120 -14.38 7.20 2.75
N PHE A 121 -13.38 7.93 3.18
CA PHE A 121 -13.04 8.10 4.58
C PHE A 121 -12.74 9.58 4.87
N THR A 122 -12.95 10.00 6.09
CA THR A 122 -12.62 11.36 6.51
C THR A 122 -11.36 11.31 7.36
N SER A 123 -10.30 11.95 6.86
CA SER A 123 -9.07 12.16 7.64
C SER A 123 -8.96 13.64 7.92
N PRO A 124 -9.21 14.09 9.15
CA PRO A 124 -9.07 15.48 9.48
C PRO A 124 -7.59 15.88 9.49
N THR A 125 -7.30 17.06 8.95
CA THR A 125 -5.94 17.63 8.93
C THR A 125 -5.93 18.93 9.74
N LEU A 126 -4.94 19.09 10.61
CA LEU A 126 -4.75 20.27 11.42
C LEU A 126 -3.53 21.08 11.01
N ASN A 127 -3.53 22.37 11.37
CA ASN A 127 -2.33 23.19 11.38
C ASN A 127 -1.41 22.81 12.55
N TRP A 128 -0.11 22.98 12.36
CA TRP A 128 1.01 22.48 13.16
C TRP A 128 1.13 22.97 14.60
N GLU A 129 0.27 23.88 15.08
CA GLU A 129 0.56 24.73 16.24
C GLU A 129 -0.14 24.31 17.54
N ASP A 130 -1.10 23.37 17.51
CA ASP A 130 -1.89 23.01 18.70
C ASP A 130 -1.59 21.57 19.14
N ASP A 131 -1.03 21.42 20.34
CA ASP A 131 -0.67 20.10 20.89
C ASP A 131 -1.77 19.48 21.79
N ASP A 132 -2.71 20.27 22.31
CA ASP A 132 -3.78 19.82 23.22
C ASP A 132 -5.16 20.19 22.67
N LEU A 133 -5.62 19.45 21.66
CA LEU A 133 -6.95 19.67 21.07
C LEU A 133 -7.97 18.68 21.63
N THR A 134 -9.13 19.21 21.99
CA THR A 134 -10.31 18.40 22.29
C THR A 134 -11.03 17.97 21.01
N ALA A 135 -11.91 16.96 21.12
CA ALA A 135 -12.77 16.56 20.00
C ALA A 135 -13.67 17.73 19.54
N ALA A 136 -14.11 18.59 20.45
CA ALA A 136 -14.89 19.80 20.13
C ALA A 136 -14.09 20.82 19.31
N ASP A 137 -12.79 21.01 19.62
CA ASP A 137 -11.93 21.93 18.86
C ASP A 137 -11.67 21.41 17.44
N TYR A 138 -11.56 20.08 17.30
CA TYR A 138 -11.16 19.42 16.06
C TYR A 138 -12.34 19.16 15.12
N PHE A 139 -13.42 18.57 15.63
CA PHE A 139 -14.61 18.19 14.83
C PHE A 139 -15.76 19.19 14.96
N GLY A 140 -15.64 20.17 15.85
CA GLY A 140 -16.73 21.06 16.24
C GLY A 140 -17.58 20.50 17.38
N VAL A 141 -18.53 21.29 17.85
CA VAL A 141 -19.39 20.98 19.02
C VAL A 141 -20.28 19.74 18.83
N ASP A 142 -20.45 19.26 17.57
CA ASP A 142 -21.20 18.04 17.27
C ASP A 142 -20.22 16.91 16.88
N SER A 143 -19.53 16.38 17.89
CA SER A 143 -18.66 15.19 17.75
C SER A 143 -19.41 13.87 17.93
N SER A 144 -20.74 13.90 18.19
CA SER A 144 -21.55 12.72 18.50
C SER A 144 -21.59 11.64 17.40
N ASN A 145 -21.26 12.02 16.16
CA ASN A 145 -21.20 11.13 15.00
C ASN A 145 -19.77 10.71 14.62
N VAL A 146 -18.78 11.06 15.43
CA VAL A 146 -17.37 10.71 15.19
C VAL A 146 -17.00 9.55 16.10
N SER A 147 -16.40 8.54 15.52
CA SER A 147 -15.93 7.35 16.23
C SER A 147 -14.43 7.24 16.14
N ARG A 148 -13.83 6.79 17.24
CA ARG A 148 -12.41 6.46 17.31
C ARG A 148 -12.17 5.04 16.82
N HIS A 149 -11.20 4.86 15.96
CA HIS A 149 -10.74 3.57 15.47
C HIS A 149 -9.25 3.43 15.77
N ARG A 150 -8.84 2.21 16.07
CA ARG A 150 -7.44 1.86 16.17
C ARG A 150 -6.83 1.70 14.78
N SER A 151 -5.58 2.11 14.61
CA SER A 151 -4.75 1.72 13.47
C SER A 151 -3.33 1.42 13.91
N HIS A 152 -2.62 0.61 13.15
CA HIS A 152 -1.23 0.29 13.40
C HIS A 152 -0.38 0.66 12.18
N LEU A 153 0.76 1.27 12.43
CA LEU A 153 1.84 1.37 11.46
C LEU A 153 3.00 0.52 11.98
N ALA A 154 3.36 -0.53 11.26
CA ALA A 154 4.37 -1.47 11.71
C ALA A 154 5.59 -1.52 10.78
N ALA A 155 6.77 -1.55 11.38
CA ALA A 155 7.97 -2.04 10.72
C ALA A 155 8.02 -3.57 10.82
N ARG A 156 8.38 -4.23 9.72
CA ARG A 156 8.31 -5.68 9.59
C ARG A 156 9.62 -6.28 9.12
N VAL A 157 9.94 -7.46 9.65
CA VAL A 157 10.93 -8.38 9.09
C VAL A 157 10.31 -9.77 8.92
N ARG A 158 10.63 -10.46 7.82
CA ARG A 158 10.17 -11.83 7.54
C ARG A 158 11.30 -12.71 7.03
N ALA A 159 11.23 -13.98 7.38
CA ALA A 159 12.02 -15.04 6.77
C ALA A 159 11.10 -16.01 6.03
N TYR A 160 11.25 -16.12 4.73
CA TYR A 160 10.58 -17.06 3.87
C TYR A 160 11.43 -18.31 3.68
N TYR A 161 10.81 -19.45 3.66
CA TYR A 161 11.43 -20.76 3.47
C TYR A 161 10.80 -21.42 2.25
N PRO A 162 11.22 -21.06 1.01
CA PRO A 162 10.62 -21.59 -0.20
C PRO A 162 10.53 -23.12 -0.19
N SER A 163 9.39 -23.66 -0.61
CA SER A 163 9.19 -25.09 -0.72
C SER A 163 10.14 -25.69 -1.75
N SER A 164 10.35 -27.01 -1.72
CA SER A 164 11.19 -27.73 -2.71
C SER A 164 10.70 -27.59 -4.15
N ASP A 165 9.39 -27.32 -4.31
CA ASP A 165 8.73 -27.15 -5.60
C ASP A 165 8.81 -25.71 -6.11
N SER A 166 9.16 -24.77 -5.23
CA SER A 166 9.38 -23.36 -5.60
C SER A 166 10.57 -23.22 -6.56
N LYS A 167 10.38 -22.39 -7.58
CA LYS A 167 11.39 -22.20 -8.64
C LYS A 167 11.72 -20.73 -8.85
N THR A 168 12.93 -20.51 -9.32
CA THR A 168 13.32 -19.24 -9.94
C THR A 168 12.78 -19.18 -11.37
N THR A 169 12.72 -18.00 -11.95
CA THR A 169 12.31 -17.79 -13.37
C THR A 169 13.18 -18.54 -14.38
N SER A 170 14.38 -18.96 -14.00
CA SER A 170 15.25 -19.83 -14.79
C SER A 170 15.05 -21.33 -14.53
N GLY A 171 14.10 -21.70 -13.67
CA GLY A 171 13.79 -23.09 -13.29
C GLY A 171 14.69 -23.66 -12.19
N GLY A 172 15.60 -22.86 -11.63
CA GLY A 172 16.45 -23.26 -10.51
C GLY A 172 15.68 -23.33 -9.18
N SER A 173 16.25 -24.00 -8.19
CA SER A 173 15.73 -24.04 -6.82
C SER A 173 16.31 -22.87 -6.00
N PHE A 174 15.69 -22.60 -4.86
CA PHE A 174 16.24 -21.68 -3.86
C PHE A 174 17.17 -22.46 -2.92
N ASP A 175 18.37 -21.93 -2.73
CA ASP A 175 19.39 -22.57 -1.87
C ASP A 175 19.26 -22.14 -0.41
N ASP A 176 18.68 -20.94 -0.16
CA ASP A 176 18.60 -20.31 1.16
C ASP A 176 17.19 -19.75 1.44
N SER A 177 16.95 -19.43 2.71
CA SER A 177 15.80 -18.63 3.12
C SER A 177 15.90 -17.20 2.58
N LEU A 178 14.74 -16.59 2.30
CA LEU A 178 14.66 -15.22 1.81
C LEU A 178 14.32 -14.30 2.99
N GLY A 179 15.15 -13.29 3.23
CA GLY A 179 14.86 -12.25 4.23
C GLY A 179 14.18 -11.06 3.58
N LEU A 180 13.07 -10.62 4.13
CA LEU A 180 12.31 -9.45 3.69
C LEU A 180 12.21 -8.42 4.80
N VAL A 181 12.21 -7.15 4.43
CA VAL A 181 11.84 -6.03 5.30
C VAL A 181 10.69 -5.26 4.67
N GLY A 182 9.84 -4.67 5.50
CA GLY A 182 8.67 -3.98 4.98
C GLY A 182 7.97 -3.11 6.01
N VAL A 183 6.83 -2.60 5.58
CA VAL A 183 5.94 -1.75 6.38
C VAL A 183 4.52 -2.24 6.19
N ASP A 184 3.74 -2.23 7.28
CA ASP A 184 2.32 -2.53 7.29
C ASP A 184 1.53 -1.36 7.83
N TYR A 185 0.41 -1.10 7.22
CA TYR A 185 -0.64 -0.28 7.78
C TYR A 185 -1.87 -1.14 8.02
N THR A 186 -2.34 -1.19 9.26
CA THR A 186 -3.56 -1.92 9.66
C THR A 186 -4.58 -0.92 10.18
N TYR A 187 -5.79 -0.96 9.65
CA TYR A 187 -6.92 -0.14 10.06
C TYR A 187 -8.02 -1.04 10.65
N PHE A 188 -8.44 -0.76 11.88
CA PHE A 188 -9.51 -1.48 12.54
C PHE A 188 -10.87 -0.92 12.15
N LEU A 189 -11.69 -1.77 11.54
CA LEU A 189 -13.06 -1.45 11.12
C LEU A 189 -14.02 -1.38 12.31
N ASP A 190 -13.74 -2.20 13.32
CA ASP A 190 -14.38 -2.21 14.63
C ASP A 190 -13.37 -2.71 15.68
N GLU A 191 -13.80 -3.13 16.87
CA GLU A 191 -12.92 -3.62 17.93
C GLU A 191 -12.10 -4.87 17.53
N ASN A 192 -12.57 -5.65 16.56
CA ASN A 192 -12.02 -6.92 16.19
C ASN A 192 -11.59 -7.01 14.71
N TRP A 193 -12.46 -6.62 13.78
CA TRP A 193 -12.18 -6.68 12.36
C TRP A 193 -11.20 -5.60 11.92
N PHE A 194 -10.23 -6.00 11.13
CA PHE A 194 -9.28 -5.05 10.55
C PHE A 194 -9.01 -5.34 9.08
N THR A 195 -8.62 -4.30 8.36
CA THR A 195 -7.99 -4.41 7.04
C THR A 195 -6.53 -4.06 7.16
N THR A 196 -5.68 -4.68 6.33
CA THR A 196 -4.25 -4.44 6.32
C THR A 196 -3.75 -4.17 4.93
N PHE A 197 -2.77 -3.29 4.84
CA PHE A 197 -2.01 -2.98 3.64
C PHE A 197 -0.53 -3.16 3.95
N GLU A 198 0.16 -3.94 3.15
CA GLU A 198 1.51 -4.38 3.42
C GLU A 198 2.40 -4.21 2.20
N THR A 199 3.62 -3.75 2.41
CA THR A 199 4.66 -3.72 1.39
C THR A 199 5.96 -4.24 1.97
N SER A 200 6.68 -5.07 1.23
CA SER A 200 8.00 -5.56 1.62
C SER A 200 8.90 -5.82 0.43
N GLY A 201 10.19 -5.81 0.68
CA GLY A 201 11.22 -6.11 -0.31
C GLY A 201 12.30 -7.01 0.27
N ALA A 202 12.90 -7.83 -0.60
CA ALA A 202 13.97 -8.75 -0.22
C ALA A 202 15.27 -8.00 0.11
N VAL A 203 15.89 -8.41 1.22
CA VAL A 203 17.20 -7.91 1.68
C VAL A 203 18.26 -9.02 1.74
N SER A 204 17.84 -10.30 1.65
CA SER A 204 18.76 -11.45 1.63
C SER A 204 18.17 -12.63 0.87
N GLY A 205 18.98 -13.68 0.63
CA GLY A 205 18.55 -14.91 -0.05
C GLY A 205 18.76 -14.89 -1.57
N GLY A 206 19.58 -13.98 -2.10
CA GLY A 206 19.94 -13.97 -3.53
C GLY A 206 18.85 -13.44 -4.48
N VAL A 207 17.71 -12.99 -3.95
CA VAL A 207 16.53 -12.54 -4.70
C VAL A 207 16.39 -11.01 -4.70
N GLY A 208 17.50 -10.31 -4.84
CA GLY A 208 17.50 -8.83 -4.87
C GLY A 208 16.54 -8.29 -5.94
N GLY A 209 15.68 -7.38 -5.54
CA GLY A 209 14.61 -6.84 -6.38
C GLY A 209 13.27 -7.58 -6.28
N TYR A 210 13.13 -8.64 -5.48
CA TYR A 210 11.82 -9.18 -5.13
C TYR A 210 11.10 -8.22 -4.19
N ALA A 211 9.84 -7.95 -4.50
CA ALA A 211 8.99 -7.09 -3.70
C ALA A 211 7.55 -7.61 -3.67
N GLU A 212 6.81 -7.21 -2.65
CA GLU A 212 5.41 -7.55 -2.43
C GLU A 212 4.60 -6.30 -2.11
N LEU A 213 3.36 -6.31 -2.58
CA LEU A 213 2.33 -5.33 -2.24
C LEU A 213 1.03 -6.09 -2.00
N LEU A 214 0.59 -6.17 -0.76
CA LEU A 214 -0.54 -6.99 -0.35
C LEU A 214 -1.58 -6.17 0.39
N ALA A 215 -2.85 -6.53 0.23
CA ALA A 215 -3.95 -6.02 1.03
C ALA A 215 -4.81 -7.17 1.53
N GLY A 216 -5.47 -7.00 2.66
CA GLY A 216 -6.28 -8.07 3.20
C GLY A 216 -7.16 -7.70 4.36
N ILE A 217 -7.77 -8.72 4.92
CA ILE A 217 -8.68 -8.62 6.05
C ILE A 217 -8.25 -9.61 7.14
N GLY A 218 -8.40 -9.21 8.37
CA GLY A 218 -8.13 -10.05 9.52
C GLY A 218 -9.08 -9.78 10.68
N TYR A 219 -8.90 -10.60 11.70
CA TYR A 219 -9.69 -10.54 12.91
C TYR A 219 -8.77 -10.56 14.13
N ARG A 220 -8.99 -9.65 15.06
CA ARG A 220 -8.27 -9.59 16.33
C ARG A 220 -9.08 -10.30 17.41
N LEU A 221 -8.52 -11.36 17.99
CA LEU A 221 -9.12 -12.14 19.08
C LEU A 221 -8.34 -11.88 20.37
N PRO A 222 -8.84 -11.04 21.29
CA PRO A 222 -8.22 -10.85 22.60
C PRO A 222 -8.17 -12.16 23.38
N LEU A 223 -7.03 -12.46 23.98
CA LEU A 223 -6.82 -13.67 24.80
C LEU A 223 -6.81 -13.38 26.29
N THR A 224 -6.58 -12.11 26.68
CA THR A 224 -6.49 -11.67 28.07
C THR A 224 -7.48 -10.53 28.34
N ASN A 225 -7.99 -10.47 29.58
CA ASN A 225 -8.96 -9.45 29.97
C ASN A 225 -8.37 -8.02 30.00
N ASP A 226 -7.08 -7.88 30.09
CA ASP A 226 -6.35 -6.60 30.03
C ASP A 226 -6.01 -6.20 28.58
N ASP A 227 -6.49 -6.93 27.59
CA ASP A 227 -6.31 -6.72 26.15
C ASP A 227 -4.83 -6.64 25.72
N ARG A 228 -3.90 -7.21 26.51
CA ARG A 228 -2.48 -7.20 26.18
C ARG A 228 -2.05 -8.26 25.19
N LEU A 229 -2.74 -9.40 25.20
CA LEU A 229 -2.42 -10.51 24.30
C LEU A 229 -3.59 -10.79 23.38
N ALA A 230 -3.34 -10.88 22.08
CA ALA A 230 -4.35 -11.20 21.08
C ALA A 230 -3.81 -12.09 19.96
N LEU A 231 -4.70 -12.88 19.32
CA LEU A 231 -4.42 -13.56 18.07
C LEU A 231 -4.94 -12.74 16.89
N LEU A 232 -4.21 -12.77 15.79
CA LEU A 232 -4.48 -12.02 14.57
C LEU A 232 -4.47 -12.94 13.34
N PRO A 233 -5.49 -13.79 13.14
CA PRO A 233 -5.67 -14.47 11.86
C PRO A 233 -5.98 -13.45 10.78
N ALA A 234 -5.33 -13.60 9.60
CA ALA A 234 -5.59 -12.74 8.46
C ALA A 234 -5.38 -13.46 7.12
N LEU A 235 -6.07 -12.96 6.10
CA LEU A 235 -5.91 -13.33 4.70
C LEU A 235 -5.55 -12.10 3.91
N THR A 236 -4.49 -12.19 3.12
CA THR A 236 -4.05 -11.10 2.25
C THR A 236 -3.85 -11.61 0.82
N ILE A 237 -4.12 -10.76 -0.13
CA ILE A 237 -3.88 -10.98 -1.56
C ILE A 237 -3.18 -9.76 -2.16
N GLY A 238 -2.50 -9.94 -3.27
CA GLY A 238 -1.89 -8.83 -3.97
C GLY A 238 -0.90 -9.25 -5.02
N GLY A 239 0.12 -8.43 -5.22
CA GLY A 239 1.16 -8.68 -6.20
C GLY A 239 2.52 -8.85 -5.56
N ALA A 240 3.29 -9.75 -6.14
CA ALA A 240 4.67 -9.99 -5.76
C ALA A 240 5.49 -10.39 -6.99
N GLY A 241 6.81 -10.18 -6.90
CA GLY A 241 7.72 -10.65 -7.95
C GLY A 241 9.02 -9.87 -8.04
N GLY A 242 9.80 -10.14 -9.06
CA GLY A 242 11.17 -9.64 -9.20
C GLY A 242 12.18 -10.60 -8.57
N GLY A 243 13.45 -10.22 -8.54
CA GLY A 243 14.53 -11.02 -7.94
C GLY A 243 14.67 -12.43 -8.50
N ALA A 244 14.21 -12.66 -9.73
CA ALA A 244 14.15 -13.97 -10.37
C ALA A 244 13.25 -15.01 -9.64
N VAL A 245 12.31 -14.58 -8.81
CA VAL A 245 11.31 -15.46 -8.19
C VAL A 245 10.18 -15.73 -9.18
N GLU A 246 9.80 -17.02 -9.37
CA GLU A 246 8.78 -17.42 -10.33
C GLU A 246 7.38 -17.28 -9.73
N THR A 247 6.85 -16.07 -9.77
CA THR A 247 5.49 -15.74 -9.32
C THR A 247 4.45 -15.72 -10.44
N GLY A 248 4.81 -16.17 -11.65
CA GLY A 248 3.94 -16.13 -12.83
C GLY A 248 3.52 -14.69 -13.16
N GLY A 249 2.22 -14.43 -13.19
CA GLY A 249 1.66 -13.09 -13.41
C GLY A 249 1.88 -12.12 -12.27
N GLY A 250 2.38 -12.57 -11.13
CA GLY A 250 2.64 -11.77 -9.94
C GLY A 250 1.54 -11.84 -8.88
N PHE A 251 0.39 -12.44 -9.16
CA PHE A 251 -0.64 -12.60 -8.13
C PHE A 251 -0.19 -13.57 -7.04
N VAL A 252 -0.35 -13.16 -5.78
CA VAL A 252 -0.08 -13.98 -4.61
C VAL A 252 -1.22 -13.90 -3.60
N ALA A 253 -1.39 -14.98 -2.87
CA ALA A 253 -2.32 -15.07 -1.74
C ALA A 253 -1.57 -15.57 -0.50
N ARG A 254 -1.93 -15.07 0.68
CA ARG A 254 -1.29 -15.44 1.93
C ARG A 254 -2.31 -15.59 3.03
N ALA A 255 -2.17 -16.68 3.80
CA ALA A 255 -2.86 -16.89 5.06
C ALA A 255 -1.86 -16.83 6.20
N ASN A 256 -2.19 -16.11 7.26
CA ASN A 256 -1.31 -15.96 8.42
C ASN A 256 -2.05 -15.96 9.75
N LEU A 257 -1.31 -16.31 10.78
CA LEU A 257 -1.70 -16.16 12.17
C LEU A 257 -0.62 -15.37 12.90
N GLY A 258 -0.99 -14.22 13.43
CA GLY A 258 -0.16 -13.39 14.28
C GLY A 258 -0.52 -13.54 15.75
N MET A 259 0.44 -13.28 16.61
CA MET A 259 0.25 -13.12 18.06
C MET A 259 0.77 -11.73 18.43
N GLU A 260 -0.15 -10.87 18.83
CA GLU A 260 0.14 -9.51 19.30
C GLU A 260 0.36 -9.52 20.81
N TYR A 261 1.42 -8.84 21.25
CA TYR A 261 1.63 -8.47 22.65
C TYR A 261 1.81 -6.96 22.75
N ARG A 262 0.89 -6.30 23.48
CA ARG A 262 0.93 -4.86 23.69
C ARG A 262 1.97 -4.52 24.77
N LEU A 263 3.05 -3.85 24.36
CA LEU A 263 4.14 -3.39 25.24
C LEU A 263 3.76 -2.14 26.03
N SER A 264 3.07 -1.21 25.35
CA SER A 264 2.51 0.03 25.92
C SER A 264 1.20 0.39 25.19
N PRO A 265 0.47 1.43 25.60
CA PRO A 265 -0.70 1.91 24.84
C PRO A 265 -0.40 2.16 23.36
N ASP A 266 0.79 2.66 23.04
CA ASP A 266 1.18 3.10 21.70
C ASP A 266 2.09 2.11 20.97
N LEU A 267 2.48 0.98 21.59
CA LEU A 267 3.46 0.07 21.01
C LEU A 267 3.05 -1.39 21.20
N SER A 268 2.96 -2.10 20.09
CA SER A 268 2.70 -3.55 20.06
C SER A 268 3.82 -4.29 19.34
N MET A 269 4.11 -5.48 19.82
CA MET A 269 4.99 -6.44 19.18
C MET A 269 4.13 -7.58 18.63
N ILE A 270 4.37 -7.96 17.37
CA ILE A 270 3.61 -9.03 16.72
C ILE A 270 4.60 -10.05 16.15
N ILE A 271 4.41 -11.32 16.52
CA ILE A 271 5.08 -12.44 15.88
C ILE A 271 4.04 -13.12 15.01
N ASP A 272 4.34 -13.30 13.74
CA ASP A 272 3.43 -13.93 12.80
C ASP A 272 4.10 -15.07 12.03
N GLY A 273 3.27 -16.00 11.57
CA GLY A 273 3.67 -17.07 10.69
C GLY A 273 2.53 -17.46 9.78
N GLY A 274 2.87 -18.02 8.64
CA GLY A 274 1.86 -18.34 7.64
C GLY A 274 2.43 -18.99 6.40
N TYR A 275 1.62 -18.96 5.36
CA TYR A 275 1.94 -19.53 4.06
C TYR A 275 1.52 -18.57 2.95
N LEU A 276 2.44 -18.31 2.02
CA LEU A 276 2.21 -17.54 0.81
C LEU A 276 2.28 -18.47 -0.40
N THR A 277 1.37 -18.30 -1.33
CA THR A 277 1.33 -19.02 -2.60
C THR A 277 1.18 -18.07 -3.78
N ALA A 278 1.83 -18.40 -4.89
CA ALA A 278 1.64 -17.75 -6.20
C ALA A 278 0.89 -18.72 -7.13
N PRO A 279 -0.46 -18.63 -7.22
CA PRO A 279 -1.27 -19.64 -7.94
C PRO A 279 -0.94 -19.80 -9.43
N ASP A 280 -0.46 -18.72 -10.07
CA ASP A 280 -0.10 -18.70 -11.48
C ASP A 280 1.41 -18.93 -11.72
N GLY A 281 2.16 -19.15 -10.62
CA GLY A 281 3.61 -19.35 -10.62
C GLY A 281 4.02 -20.64 -9.92
N ASN A 282 5.32 -20.77 -9.66
CA ASN A 282 5.90 -21.87 -8.92
C ASN A 282 6.63 -21.35 -7.67
N PHE A 283 5.94 -20.48 -6.90
CA PHE A 283 6.49 -19.93 -5.66
C PHE A 283 5.51 -20.11 -4.51
N ASP A 284 5.86 -21.00 -3.62
CA ASP A 284 5.13 -21.34 -2.41
C ASP A 284 6.10 -21.31 -1.22
N THR A 285 5.71 -20.66 -0.14
CA THR A 285 6.61 -20.49 1.00
C THR A 285 5.87 -20.37 2.34
N PRO A 286 6.17 -21.26 3.30
CA PRO A 286 5.93 -20.92 4.69
C PRO A 286 6.87 -19.80 5.13
N TYR A 287 6.47 -19.07 6.16
CA TYR A 287 7.29 -17.99 6.70
C TYR A 287 7.07 -17.79 8.19
N VAL A 288 8.01 -17.09 8.80
CA VAL A 288 7.87 -16.46 10.11
C VAL A 288 8.24 -15.00 10.02
N GLY A 289 7.59 -14.17 10.84
CA GLY A 289 7.78 -12.73 10.85
C GLY A 289 7.77 -12.13 12.24
N PHE A 290 8.32 -10.96 12.32
CA PHE A 290 8.29 -10.10 13.50
C PHE A 290 7.95 -8.68 13.06
N ASN A 291 6.99 -8.06 13.76
CA ASN A 291 6.56 -6.69 13.50
C ASN A 291 6.61 -5.89 14.78
N LEU A 292 7.08 -4.66 14.69
CA LEU A 292 6.96 -3.66 15.74
C LEU A 292 5.96 -2.62 15.27
N ALA A 293 4.80 -2.59 15.90
CA ALA A 293 3.66 -1.78 15.49
C ALA A 293 3.48 -0.59 16.43
N TYR A 294 3.47 0.61 15.85
CA TYR A 294 3.02 1.81 16.51
C TYR A 294 1.50 1.91 16.40
N VAL A 295 0.83 2.00 17.54
CA VAL A 295 -0.63 2.11 17.64
C VAL A 295 -1.01 3.57 17.46
N MET A 296 -1.90 3.85 16.52
CA MET A 296 -2.42 5.18 16.22
C MET A 296 -3.92 5.19 16.39
N GLU A 297 -4.45 6.36 16.69
CA GLU A 297 -5.87 6.62 16.63
C GLU A 297 -6.24 7.14 15.23
N SER A 298 -7.33 6.63 14.70
CA SER A 298 -7.97 7.11 13.47
C SER A 298 -9.41 7.46 13.79
N PHE A 299 -9.97 8.43 13.08
CA PHE A 299 -11.31 8.93 13.34
C PHE A 299 -12.16 8.75 12.08
N ALA A 300 -13.40 8.28 12.27
CA ALA A 300 -14.35 8.14 11.18
C ALA A 300 -15.71 8.72 11.56
N LYS A 301 -16.35 9.42 10.61
CA LYS A 301 -17.68 9.97 10.79
C LYS A 301 -18.74 8.96 10.36
N ASP A 302 -19.81 8.85 11.16
CA ASP A 302 -20.95 7.96 10.88
C ASP A 302 -20.61 6.47 10.76
N GLN A 303 -19.52 6.02 11.40
CA GLN A 303 -19.10 4.61 11.43
C GLN A 303 -19.20 4.03 12.85
N LYS A 304 -19.22 2.69 12.93
CA LYS A 304 -19.20 1.98 14.23
C LYS A 304 -17.78 2.01 14.80
N GLY A 305 -17.59 2.69 15.87
CA GLY A 305 -16.36 2.74 16.64
C GLY A 305 -16.66 3.22 18.06
N GLU A 306 -15.64 3.51 18.84
CA GLU A 306 -15.82 4.13 20.15
C GLU A 306 -16.27 5.58 19.96
N PRO A 307 -17.48 5.99 20.42
CA PRO A 307 -17.97 7.35 20.23
C PRO A 307 -17.12 8.35 21.00
N LEU A 308 -16.82 9.48 20.37
CA LEU A 308 -16.09 10.59 20.99
C LEU A 308 -17.01 11.51 21.76
N THR A 309 -16.56 11.94 22.94
CA THR A 309 -17.15 13.03 23.68
C THR A 309 -16.47 14.36 23.32
N GLU A 310 -17.13 15.49 23.55
CA GLU A 310 -16.59 16.83 23.22
C GLU A 310 -15.24 17.12 23.92
N THR A 311 -15.02 16.50 25.09
CA THR A 311 -13.83 16.71 25.94
C THR A 311 -12.72 15.70 25.71
N ASP A 312 -12.91 14.71 24.83
CA ASP A 312 -11.85 13.75 24.53
C ASP A 312 -10.65 14.44 23.90
N LEU A 313 -9.47 14.19 24.46
CA LEU A 313 -8.22 14.67 23.89
C LEU A 313 -7.88 13.86 22.63
N ILE A 314 -7.53 14.58 21.57
CA ILE A 314 -7.14 13.99 20.30
C ILE A 314 -5.62 13.97 20.20
N GLN A 315 -5.05 12.77 20.11
CA GLN A 315 -3.63 12.63 19.86
C GLN A 315 -3.33 12.91 18.37
N ILE A 316 -2.50 13.91 18.11
CA ILE A 316 -2.14 14.31 16.75
C ILE A 316 -0.87 13.63 16.33
N ASN A 317 -0.97 12.81 15.29
CA ASN A 317 0.19 12.25 14.60
C ASN A 317 0.59 13.17 13.45
N LYS A 318 1.76 13.80 13.57
CA LYS A 318 2.25 14.74 12.55
C LYS A 318 2.94 13.98 11.42
N TRP A 319 2.31 13.94 10.25
CA TRP A 319 2.86 13.32 9.05
C TRP A 319 3.15 14.37 7.97
N ARG A 320 4.24 14.17 7.24
CA ARG A 320 4.58 15.00 6.09
C ARG A 320 4.86 14.13 4.88
N PHE A 321 4.15 14.41 3.79
CA PHE A 321 4.38 13.76 2.49
C PHE A 321 5.17 14.72 1.60
N ARG A 322 6.22 14.19 0.96
CA ARG A 322 7.07 14.97 0.06
C ARG A 322 7.28 14.20 -1.24
N PRO A 323 6.92 14.75 -2.43
CA PRO A 323 7.43 14.21 -3.68
C PRO A 323 8.95 14.34 -3.70
N ALA A 324 9.62 13.37 -4.26
CA ALA A 324 11.07 13.32 -4.31
C ALA A 324 11.55 12.98 -5.71
N HIS A 325 12.49 13.77 -6.20
CA HIS A 325 13.24 13.51 -7.41
C HIS A 325 14.72 13.49 -7.03
N GLN A 326 15.43 12.45 -7.42
CA GLN A 326 16.86 12.31 -7.18
C GLN A 326 17.57 12.10 -8.50
N TRP A 327 18.66 12.82 -8.69
CA TRP A 327 19.52 12.70 -9.86
C TRP A 327 20.89 12.17 -9.39
N TYR A 328 21.27 11.02 -9.89
CA TYR A 328 22.58 10.41 -9.66
C TYR A 328 23.43 10.66 -10.89
N PHE A 329 24.51 11.42 -10.73
CA PHE A 329 25.47 11.70 -11.79
C PHE A 329 26.52 10.59 -11.80
N ASP A 330 26.89 10.12 -13.00
CA ASP A 330 27.93 9.11 -13.20
C ASP A 330 27.72 7.84 -12.35
N ALA A 331 26.48 7.39 -12.17
CA ALA A 331 26.17 6.17 -11.43
C ALA A 331 26.92 4.97 -12.05
N GLN A 332 27.84 4.36 -11.29
CA GLN A 332 28.70 3.28 -11.76
C GLN A 332 27.95 1.93 -11.73
N ARG A 333 27.88 1.24 -12.85
CA ARG A 333 27.44 -0.15 -12.93
C ARG A 333 28.56 -1.10 -12.49
N LYS A 334 28.19 -2.23 -11.86
CA LYS A 334 29.08 -3.36 -11.67
C LYS A 334 29.48 -3.89 -13.06
N GLY A 335 30.68 -3.56 -13.53
CA GLY A 335 31.14 -3.84 -14.91
C GLY A 335 31.68 -2.64 -15.67
N GLY A 336 31.73 -1.45 -15.06
CA GLY A 336 32.60 -0.34 -15.49
C GLY A 336 31.99 0.72 -16.39
N SER A 337 30.69 0.67 -16.74
CA SER A 337 30.05 1.80 -17.43
C SER A 337 29.35 2.73 -16.44
N THR A 338 29.48 4.04 -16.64
CA THR A 338 28.75 5.07 -15.88
C THR A 338 27.61 5.62 -16.73
N ARG A 339 26.50 5.95 -16.09
CA ARG A 339 25.39 6.69 -16.68
C ARG A 339 24.68 7.53 -15.61
N ASP A 340 24.12 8.65 -16.02
CA ASP A 340 23.19 9.38 -15.18
C ASP A 340 21.93 8.56 -14.97
N MET A 341 21.41 8.58 -13.74
CA MET A 341 20.18 7.90 -13.36
C MET A 341 19.29 8.89 -12.62
N GLN A 342 18.04 8.93 -13.00
CA GLN A 342 17.03 9.73 -12.32
C GLN A 342 16.02 8.81 -11.65
N LEU A 343 15.70 9.11 -10.39
CA LEU A 343 14.69 8.41 -9.63
C LEU A 343 13.59 9.38 -9.22
N LEU A 344 12.36 8.98 -9.44
CA LEU A 344 11.17 9.70 -9.01
C LEU A 344 10.45 8.88 -7.94
N GLY A 345 9.89 9.55 -6.94
CA GLY A 345 9.13 8.86 -5.91
C GLY A 345 8.65 9.78 -4.80
N GLY A 346 8.49 9.25 -3.60
CA GLY A 346 7.97 9.98 -2.47
C GLY A 346 8.69 9.67 -1.17
N LYS A 347 8.56 10.59 -0.24
CA LYS A 347 8.99 10.45 1.14
C LYS A 347 7.81 10.66 2.07
N ILE A 348 7.75 9.86 3.11
CA ILE A 348 6.80 9.98 4.20
C ILE A 348 7.62 10.21 5.46
N ASP A 349 7.41 11.33 6.12
CA ASP A 349 8.05 11.64 7.38
C ASP A 349 7.02 11.52 8.51
N TRP A 350 7.38 10.84 9.57
CA TRP A 350 6.68 10.85 10.84
C TRP A 350 7.47 11.74 11.82
N MET A 351 6.80 12.78 12.33
CA MET A 351 7.40 13.73 13.26
C MET A 351 7.26 13.19 14.68
N GLY A 352 8.34 12.70 15.25
CA GLY A 352 8.37 12.16 16.60
C GLY A 352 8.64 13.22 17.68
N GLY A 353 8.85 14.48 17.29
CA GLY A 353 9.09 15.63 18.14
C GLY A 353 9.42 16.87 17.34
N ASP A 354 9.64 17.99 18.03
CA ASP A 354 9.86 19.29 17.37
C ASP A 354 11.16 19.37 16.57
N TRP A 355 12.12 18.51 16.88
CA TRP A 355 13.47 18.55 16.31
C TRP A 355 13.90 17.25 15.60
N TRP A 356 13.09 16.18 15.61
CA TRP A 356 13.44 14.92 14.94
C TRP A 356 12.23 14.28 14.26
N TYR A 357 12.50 13.56 13.21
CA TYR A 357 11.51 12.79 12.45
C TYR A 357 12.14 11.51 11.89
N LEU A 358 11.29 10.52 11.66
CA LEU A 358 11.65 9.34 10.89
C LEU A 358 11.15 9.52 9.46
N THR A 359 11.97 9.17 8.48
CA THR A 359 11.59 9.23 7.07
C THR A 359 11.67 7.85 6.42
N GLY A 360 10.61 7.46 5.74
CA GLY A 360 10.59 6.39 4.75
C GLY A 360 10.63 7.00 3.35
N GLN A 361 11.35 6.37 2.41
CA GLN A 361 11.31 6.80 1.02
C GLN A 361 11.21 5.60 0.08
N GLY A 362 10.44 5.78 -0.99
CA GLY A 362 10.37 4.89 -2.13
C GLY A 362 10.72 5.69 -3.40
N LEU A 363 11.68 5.20 -4.15
CA LEU A 363 12.16 5.83 -5.38
C LEU A 363 12.31 4.77 -6.46
N SER A 364 11.91 5.10 -7.68
CA SER A 364 12.04 4.24 -8.87
C SER A 364 12.47 5.02 -10.09
#